data_97eda48d8eeb7afcbe1f306daf058f7e
#
_entry.id   97eda48d8eeb7afcbe1f306daf058f7e
#
_cell.length_a   1.000
_cell.length_b   1.000
_cell.length_c   1.000
_cell.angle_alpha   90.00
_cell.angle_beta   90.00
_cell.angle_gamma   90.00
#
_symmetry.space_group_name_H-M   'P 1'
#
loop_
_entity.id
_entity.type
_entity.pdbx_description
1 polymer ?
#
loop_
_entity_poly.entity_id
_entity_poly.type
_entity_poly.pdbx_seq_one_letter_code
_entity_poly.pdbx_strand_id
1 'polypeptide(L)'
;MKNIVVCIGNGLLSEAIIKMLKNSGEFQPFRVLIQKNSNIANDCEALSADILLLDVSYASGTTMETRLKEVKQVREKIPTCKLVMLCDENSAPDIAREVVNAKKDGLIDAFFYSSVTEKYLTAALASL
;
A
#
# COMPACT_ATOMS: atom_id res chain seq x y z
N MET A 1 -6.67 17.53 -1.28
CA MET A 1 -5.91 16.38 -1.81
C MET A 1 -5.79 15.29 -0.76
N LYS A 2 -5.86 14.06 -1.18
CA LYS A 2 -5.63 12.92 -0.28
C LYS A 2 -4.15 12.70 -0.06
N ASN A 3 -3.74 12.52 1.19
CA ASN A 3 -2.37 12.13 1.53
C ASN A 3 -2.25 10.62 1.39
N ILE A 4 -1.34 10.17 0.54
CA ILE A 4 -1.11 8.74 0.34
C ILE A 4 0.35 8.39 0.66
N VAL A 5 0.51 7.46 1.57
CA VAL A 5 1.83 6.92 1.91
C VAL A 5 2.09 5.71 1.04
N VAL A 6 3.19 5.71 0.33
CA VAL A 6 3.59 4.63 -0.58
C VAL A 6 4.83 3.94 0.00
N CYS A 7 4.68 2.70 0.45
CA CYS A 7 5.75 1.90 1.01
C CYS A 7 5.91 0.63 0.16
N ILE A 8 6.67 0.75 -0.91
CA ILE A 8 6.88 -0.30 -1.90
C ILE A 8 8.35 -0.62 -1.99
N GLY A 9 8.71 -1.90 -1.83
CA GLY A 9 10.09 -2.34 -1.79
C GLY A 9 10.85 -2.19 -3.11
N ASN A 10 10.16 -2.35 -4.25
CA ASN A 10 10.77 -2.13 -5.56
C ASN A 10 10.86 -0.63 -5.83
N GLY A 11 12.10 -0.10 -5.87
CA GLY A 11 12.33 1.34 -6.01
C GLY A 11 11.80 1.91 -7.31
N LEU A 12 12.01 1.20 -8.43
CA LEU A 12 11.54 1.65 -9.74
C LEU A 12 10.00 1.73 -9.79
N LEU A 13 9.32 0.73 -9.26
CA LEU A 13 7.87 0.70 -9.18
C LEU A 13 7.36 1.80 -8.25
N SER A 14 8.00 1.99 -7.11
CA SER A 14 7.67 3.03 -6.15
C SER A 14 7.75 4.42 -6.79
N GLU A 15 8.84 4.71 -7.51
CA GLU A 15 9.01 5.98 -8.21
C GLU A 15 7.95 6.20 -9.28
N ALA A 16 7.63 5.16 -10.04
CA ALA A 16 6.62 5.25 -11.10
C ALA A 16 5.24 5.56 -10.51
N ILE A 17 4.88 4.91 -9.42
CA ILE A 17 3.60 5.16 -8.75
C ILE A 17 3.54 6.57 -8.15
N ILE A 18 4.60 7.01 -7.49
CA ILE A 18 4.67 8.38 -6.95
C ILE A 18 4.46 9.41 -8.05
N LYS A 19 5.15 9.24 -9.18
CA LYS A 19 5.04 10.15 -10.33
C LYS A 19 3.62 10.16 -10.89
N MET A 20 3.03 9.00 -11.05
CA MET A 20 1.65 8.85 -11.51
C MET A 20 0.66 9.58 -10.60
N LEU A 21 0.79 9.41 -9.29
CA LEU A 21 -0.08 10.04 -8.32
C LEU A 21 0.07 11.56 -8.30
N LYS A 22 1.31 12.07 -8.41
CA LYS A 22 1.56 13.51 -8.52
C LYS A 22 0.92 14.09 -9.78
N ASN A 23 1.07 13.39 -10.90
CA ASN A 23 0.53 13.86 -12.18
C ASN A 23 -1.00 13.92 -12.21
N SER A 24 -1.68 13.11 -11.40
CA SER A 24 -3.14 13.12 -11.33
C SER A 24 -3.72 14.39 -10.71
N GLY A 25 -2.94 15.08 -9.88
CA GLY A 25 -3.39 16.28 -9.18
C GLY A 25 -4.36 16.02 -8.02
N GLU A 26 -4.68 14.76 -7.73
CA GLU A 26 -5.66 14.39 -6.69
C GLU A 26 -5.01 13.92 -5.39
N PHE A 27 -3.70 13.67 -5.40
CA PHE A 27 -2.98 13.10 -4.28
C PHE A 27 -1.76 13.91 -3.92
N GLN A 28 -1.40 13.86 -2.63
CA GLN A 28 -0.09 14.24 -2.14
C GLN A 28 0.62 12.95 -1.71
N PRO A 29 1.50 12.39 -2.55
CA PRO A 29 2.16 11.13 -2.24
C PRO A 29 3.43 11.34 -1.42
N PHE A 30 3.65 10.43 -0.47
CA PHE A 30 4.86 10.38 0.35
C PHE A 30 5.46 8.99 0.25
N ARG A 31 6.73 8.92 -0.15
CA ARG A 31 7.45 7.66 -0.20
C ARG A 31 8.07 7.36 1.14
N VAL A 32 7.77 6.18 1.69
CA VAL A 32 8.38 5.70 2.92
C VAL A 32 9.20 4.46 2.57
N LEU A 33 10.48 4.46 2.98
CA LEU A 33 11.39 3.35 2.72
C LEU A 33 11.25 2.29 3.81
N ILE A 34 11.44 1.02 3.42
CA ILE A 34 11.52 -0.09 4.36
C ILE A 34 12.86 0.00 5.08
N GLN A 35 12.83 0.24 6.39
CA GLN A 35 14.02 0.35 7.23
C GLN A 35 13.90 -0.55 8.44
N LYS A 36 15.05 -1.01 8.95
CA LYS A 36 15.12 -2.00 10.02
C LYS A 36 14.36 -1.63 11.29
N ASN A 37 14.35 -0.37 11.66
CA ASN A 37 13.69 0.11 12.88
C ASN A 37 12.56 1.09 12.60
N SER A 38 12.02 1.09 11.38
CA SER A 38 10.93 1.98 11.02
C SER A 38 9.59 1.44 11.53
N ASN A 39 8.70 2.35 11.89
CA ASN A 39 7.33 2.03 12.25
C ASN A 39 6.41 2.78 11.30
N ILE A 40 5.80 2.05 10.36
CA ILE A 40 4.97 2.65 9.33
C ILE A 40 3.71 3.30 9.90
N ALA A 41 3.21 2.81 11.02
CA ALA A 41 2.05 3.43 11.67
C ALA A 41 2.38 4.83 12.18
N ASN A 42 3.59 5.02 12.73
CA ASN A 42 4.05 6.34 13.15
C ASN A 42 4.24 7.27 11.96
N ASP A 43 4.77 6.77 10.84
CA ASP A 43 4.95 7.56 9.63
C ASP A 43 3.60 8.00 9.06
N CYS A 44 2.62 7.09 9.00
CA CYS A 44 1.28 7.42 8.53
C CYS A 44 0.59 8.45 9.42
N GLU A 45 0.77 8.35 10.72
CA GLU A 45 0.20 9.32 11.66
C GLU A 45 0.84 10.70 11.46
N ALA A 46 2.17 10.76 11.38
CA ALA A 46 2.90 12.01 11.18
C ALA A 46 2.55 12.70 9.86
N LEU A 47 2.27 11.92 8.82
CA LEU A 47 1.93 12.43 7.49
C LEU A 47 0.43 12.61 7.28
N SER A 48 -0.38 12.32 8.29
CA SER A 48 -1.85 12.39 8.20
C SER A 48 -2.38 11.59 7.01
N ALA A 49 -1.93 10.35 6.88
CA ALA A 49 -2.23 9.51 5.73
C ALA A 49 -3.72 9.18 5.62
N ASP A 50 -4.30 9.43 4.47
CA ASP A 50 -5.65 9.00 4.12
C ASP A 50 -5.64 7.59 3.54
N ILE A 51 -4.55 7.23 2.86
CA ILE A 51 -4.35 5.93 2.23
C ILE A 51 -2.93 5.45 2.49
N LEU A 52 -2.78 4.16 2.78
CA LEU A 52 -1.49 3.49 2.83
C LEU A 52 -1.45 2.42 1.74
N LEU A 53 -0.51 2.54 0.81
CA LEU A 53 -0.29 1.59 -0.26
C LEU A 53 0.98 0.78 0.00
N LEU A 54 0.83 -0.52 0.17
CA LEU A 54 1.89 -1.47 0.48
C LEU A 54 2.01 -2.52 -0.61
N ASP A 55 3.23 -2.92 -0.97
CA ASP A 55 3.42 -4.12 -1.76
C ASP A 55 3.60 -5.34 -0.87
N VAL A 56 3.28 -6.51 -1.41
CA VAL A 56 3.49 -7.79 -0.75
C VAL A 56 4.29 -8.69 -1.69
N SER A 57 5.37 -9.28 -1.18
CA SER A 57 6.24 -10.16 -1.96
C SER A 57 6.91 -11.18 -1.04
N TYR A 58 7.80 -12.02 -1.61
CA TYR A 58 8.62 -12.94 -0.81
C TYR A 58 9.84 -12.26 -0.19
N ALA A 59 10.16 -11.04 -0.58
CA ALA A 59 11.33 -10.34 -0.08
C ALA A 59 11.19 -9.98 1.40
N SER A 60 12.32 -9.94 2.10
CA SER A 60 12.35 -9.54 3.51
C SER A 60 11.81 -8.12 3.67
N GLY A 61 10.96 -7.93 4.67
CA GLY A 61 10.31 -6.64 4.95
C GLY A 61 8.99 -6.42 4.21
N THR A 62 8.72 -7.21 3.16
CA THR A 62 7.49 -7.09 2.37
C THR A 62 6.64 -8.36 2.38
N THR A 63 6.96 -9.31 3.27
CA THR A 63 6.18 -10.55 3.38
C THR A 63 4.76 -10.26 3.89
N MET A 64 3.84 -11.15 3.59
CA MET A 64 2.46 -11.01 4.06
C MET A 64 2.38 -10.93 5.58
N GLU A 65 3.18 -11.74 6.29
CA GLU A 65 3.24 -11.71 7.75
C GLU A 65 3.63 -10.32 8.27
N THR A 66 4.69 -9.74 7.72
CA THR A 66 5.14 -8.40 8.10
C THR A 66 4.09 -7.35 7.78
N ARG A 67 3.52 -7.41 6.57
CA ARG A 67 2.53 -6.43 6.12
C ARG A 67 1.24 -6.49 6.94
N LEU A 68 0.80 -7.68 7.34
CA LEU A 68 -0.39 -7.81 8.19
C LEU A 68 -0.19 -7.18 9.58
N LYS A 69 1.01 -7.30 10.16
CA LYS A 69 1.34 -6.63 11.40
C LYS A 69 1.29 -5.11 11.24
N GLU A 70 1.83 -4.61 10.15
CA GLU A 70 1.85 -3.17 9.84
C GLU A 70 0.43 -2.62 9.67
N VAL A 71 -0.41 -3.27 8.87
CA VAL A 71 -1.78 -2.79 8.65
C VAL A 71 -2.60 -2.81 9.93
N LYS A 72 -2.38 -3.82 10.78
CA LYS A 72 -3.05 -3.89 12.08
C LYS A 72 -2.68 -2.69 12.96
N GLN A 73 -1.40 -2.35 13.02
CA GLN A 73 -0.91 -1.19 13.79
C GLN A 73 -1.47 0.12 13.26
N VAL A 74 -1.51 0.27 11.92
CA VAL A 74 -2.08 1.47 11.29
C VAL A 74 -3.56 1.58 11.60
N ARG A 75 -4.30 0.48 11.51
CA ARG A 75 -5.75 0.47 11.80
C ARG A 75 -6.04 0.87 13.24
N GLU A 76 -5.19 0.45 14.18
CA GLU A 76 -5.32 0.83 15.58
C GLU A 76 -5.05 2.31 15.82
N LYS A 77 -4.03 2.87 15.15
CA LYS A 77 -3.64 4.28 15.31
C LYS A 77 -4.49 5.25 14.49
N ILE A 78 -4.85 4.86 13.28
CA ILE A 78 -5.57 5.72 12.33
C ILE A 78 -6.71 4.92 11.71
N PRO A 79 -7.83 4.75 12.42
CA PRO A 79 -8.95 3.91 11.92
C PRO A 79 -9.52 4.37 10.58
N THR A 80 -9.35 5.64 10.22
CA THR A 80 -9.88 6.21 8.97
C THR A 80 -8.95 6.02 7.78
N CYS A 81 -7.70 5.60 8.00
CA CYS A 81 -6.74 5.37 6.92
C CYS A 81 -7.14 4.13 6.11
N LYS A 82 -7.24 4.28 4.79
CA LYS A 82 -7.55 3.15 3.91
C LYS A 82 -6.28 2.35 3.64
N LEU A 83 -6.38 1.04 3.79
CA LEU A 83 -5.24 0.13 3.68
C LEU A 83 -5.35 -0.64 2.37
N VAL A 84 -4.32 -0.50 1.52
CA VAL A 84 -4.32 -1.05 0.16
C VAL A 84 -3.05 -1.87 -0.05
N MET A 85 -3.21 -3.06 -0.60
CA MET A 85 -2.09 -3.94 -0.94
C MET A 85 -1.96 -4.11 -2.45
N LEU A 86 -0.70 -4.18 -2.90
CA LEU A 86 -0.34 -4.45 -4.29
C LEU A 86 0.45 -5.76 -4.34
N CYS A 87 0.05 -6.69 -5.17
CA CYS A 87 0.72 -7.99 -5.30
C CYS A 87 0.84 -8.42 -6.75
N ASP A 88 1.76 -9.34 -7.02
CA ASP A 88 1.98 -9.91 -8.36
C ASP A 88 1.37 -11.30 -8.43
N GLU A 89 0.23 -11.42 -9.12
CA GLU A 89 -0.51 -12.67 -9.25
C GLU A 89 0.24 -13.72 -10.09
N ASN A 90 1.15 -13.31 -10.94
CA ASN A 90 1.89 -14.21 -11.82
C ASN A 90 3.12 -14.81 -11.14
N SER A 91 3.91 -13.98 -10.46
CA SER A 91 5.14 -14.45 -9.80
C SER A 91 4.90 -14.96 -8.38
N ALA A 92 3.79 -14.61 -7.76
CA ALA A 92 3.49 -14.99 -6.37
C ALA A 92 2.00 -15.31 -6.17
N PRO A 93 1.48 -16.38 -6.83
CA PRO A 93 0.04 -16.71 -6.73
C PRO A 93 -0.41 -17.05 -5.30
N ASP A 94 0.47 -17.60 -4.47
CA ASP A 94 0.15 -17.91 -3.08
C ASP A 94 -0.09 -16.64 -2.28
N ILE A 95 0.77 -15.65 -2.47
CA ILE A 95 0.62 -14.33 -1.83
C ILE A 95 -0.65 -13.65 -2.31
N ALA A 96 -0.93 -13.73 -3.61
CA ALA A 96 -2.16 -13.15 -4.17
C ALA A 96 -3.41 -13.71 -3.49
N ARG A 97 -3.45 -15.02 -3.23
CA ARG A 97 -4.56 -15.64 -2.50
C ARG A 97 -4.69 -15.13 -1.06
N GLU A 98 -3.56 -14.98 -0.38
CA GLU A 98 -3.55 -14.43 0.99
C GLU A 98 -4.06 -13.00 1.02
N VAL A 99 -3.70 -12.19 0.02
CA VAL A 99 -4.17 -10.80 -0.09
C VAL A 99 -5.68 -10.75 -0.33
N VAL A 100 -6.20 -11.61 -1.22
CA VAL A 100 -7.65 -11.73 -1.45
C VAL A 100 -8.37 -12.09 -0.15
N ASN A 101 -7.84 -13.03 0.61
CA ASN A 101 -8.42 -13.43 1.89
C ASN A 101 -8.39 -12.30 2.91
N ALA A 102 -7.30 -11.54 2.96
CA ALA A 102 -7.20 -10.37 3.83
C ALA A 102 -8.28 -9.34 3.52
N LYS A 103 -8.59 -9.13 2.26
CA LYS A 103 -9.68 -8.24 1.84
C LYS A 103 -11.04 -8.78 2.29
N LYS A 104 -11.29 -10.08 2.10
CA LYS A 104 -12.54 -10.73 2.55
C LYS A 104 -12.73 -10.64 4.05
N ASP A 105 -11.64 -10.79 4.81
CA ASP A 105 -11.66 -10.75 6.26
C ASP A 105 -11.72 -9.32 6.84
N GLY A 106 -11.70 -8.31 5.96
CA GLY A 106 -11.78 -6.91 6.39
C GLY A 106 -10.49 -6.36 6.96
N LEU A 107 -9.36 -7.05 6.78
CA LEU A 107 -8.05 -6.59 7.27
C LEU A 107 -7.49 -5.45 6.43
N ILE A 108 -7.85 -5.41 5.15
CA ILE A 108 -7.49 -4.33 4.22
C ILE A 108 -8.74 -3.85 3.49
N ASP A 109 -8.67 -2.67 2.92
CA ASP A 109 -9.82 -2.04 2.24
C ASP A 109 -9.86 -2.33 0.75
N ALA A 110 -8.70 -2.53 0.13
CA ALA A 110 -8.61 -2.82 -1.30
C ALA A 110 -7.29 -3.52 -1.62
N PHE A 111 -7.22 -4.15 -2.78
CA PHE A 111 -5.98 -4.68 -3.31
C PHE A 111 -5.97 -4.55 -4.84
N PHE A 112 -4.76 -4.56 -5.40
CA PHE A 112 -4.56 -4.52 -6.85
C PHE A 112 -3.45 -5.49 -7.23
N TYR A 113 -3.56 -6.03 -8.44
CA TYR A 113 -2.47 -6.79 -9.05
C TYR A 113 -1.52 -5.82 -9.75
N SER A 114 -0.24 -6.18 -9.83
CA SER A 114 0.78 -5.33 -10.46
C SER A 114 0.56 -5.12 -11.96
N SER A 115 -0.33 -5.91 -12.58
CA SER A 115 -0.76 -5.72 -13.97
C SER A 115 -1.77 -4.58 -14.15
N VAL A 116 -2.23 -3.95 -13.07
CA VAL A 116 -3.20 -2.85 -13.15
C VAL A 116 -2.61 -1.67 -13.94
N THR A 117 -3.47 -0.99 -14.70
CA THR A 117 -3.04 0.20 -15.45
C THR A 117 -2.97 1.41 -14.52
N GLU A 118 -2.12 2.40 -14.90
CA GLU A 118 -2.00 3.64 -14.15
C GLU A 118 -3.35 4.35 -14.00
N LYS A 119 -4.10 4.43 -15.09
CA LYS A 119 -5.39 5.11 -15.12
C LYS A 119 -6.40 4.45 -14.17
N TYR A 120 -6.47 3.12 -14.18
CA TYR A 120 -7.38 2.39 -13.31
C TYR A 120 -6.97 2.53 -11.84
N LEU A 121 -5.69 2.35 -11.55
CA LEU A 121 -5.19 2.46 -10.18
C LEU A 121 -5.46 3.85 -9.59
N THR A 122 -5.16 4.90 -10.36
CA THR A 122 -5.38 6.28 -9.92
C THR A 122 -6.86 6.52 -9.61
N ALA A 123 -7.76 6.11 -10.51
CA ALA A 123 -9.20 6.29 -10.34
C ALA A 123 -9.72 5.50 -9.14
N ALA A 124 -9.27 4.26 -8.97
CA ALA A 124 -9.70 3.41 -7.86
C ALA A 124 -9.23 3.96 -6.51
N LEU A 125 -7.99 4.43 -6.42
CA LEU A 125 -7.48 5.05 -5.20
C LEU A 125 -8.21 6.35 -4.87
N ALA A 126 -8.57 7.14 -5.88
CA ALA A 126 -9.31 8.38 -5.68
C ALA A 126 -10.72 8.12 -5.12
N SER A 127 -11.29 6.96 -5.38
CA SER A 127 -12.64 6.62 -4.93
C SER A 127 -12.72 6.03 -3.52
N LEU A 128 -11.58 5.78 -2.88
CA LEU A 128 -11.54 5.21 -1.53
C LEU A 128 -11.98 6.20 -0.44
#